data_73cc08afaeacfbf11bdc5c43d3525a3a
#
_entry.id   73cc08afaeacfbf11bdc5c43d3525a3a
#
_cell.length_a   1.000
_cell.length_b   1.000
_cell.length_c   1.000
_cell.angle_alpha   90.00
_cell.angle_beta   90.00
_cell.angle_gamma   90.00
#
_symmetry.space_group_name_H-M   'P 1'
#
loop_
_entity.id
_entity.type
_entity.pdbx_description
1 polymer ?
#
loop_
_entity_poly.entity_id
_entity_poly.type
_entity_poly.pdbx_seq_one_letter_code
_entity_poly.pdbx_strand_id
1 'polypeptide(L)'
;MNTSRNWEGFMGRGPGAQHVQRRNEIADAVLAIVADRGLAAVSLTEAAARAGVSPGRVQHYFPAKQQLLEAAFERGNELSSARILAKAGADLRAAEPRLVLTTVLNELIPYDAASQAHMRVRQSFHALALADEQIAARLRQLYDAFHRDMTDLLHADQNAGHLTPGTDPHRHAISLVALAEGLAANVLIGVTTSQAARQYLLAAIADLYSRA
;
A
#
# COMPACT_ATOMS: atom_id res chain seq x y z
N MET A 1 20.23 -4.66 20.44
CA MET A 1 19.54 -3.39 20.20
C MET A 1 18.27 -3.71 19.41
N ASN A 2 17.12 -3.42 20.00
CA ASN A 2 15.81 -3.98 19.59
C ASN A 2 15.15 -3.02 18.59
N THR A 3 15.39 -3.20 17.29
CA THR A 3 14.67 -2.47 16.23
C THR A 3 13.40 -3.25 15.89
N SER A 4 12.35 -2.95 16.63
CA SER A 4 11.00 -3.40 16.31
C SER A 4 10.62 -2.83 14.94
N ARG A 5 10.58 -3.67 13.89
CA ARG A 5 9.96 -3.30 12.63
C ARG A 5 8.50 -2.96 12.92
N ASN A 6 8.14 -1.70 12.74
CA ASN A 6 6.88 -1.10 13.19
C ASN A 6 5.73 -1.39 12.21
N TRP A 7 5.48 -2.66 11.88
CA TRP A 7 4.24 -3.05 11.20
C TRP A 7 2.99 -2.82 12.08
N GLU A 8 3.19 -2.71 13.42
CA GLU A 8 2.14 -2.39 14.38
C GLU A 8 1.74 -0.90 14.41
N GLY A 9 2.49 -0.01 13.78
CA GLY A 9 2.19 1.43 13.73
C GLY A 9 0.93 1.80 12.96
N PHE A 10 0.30 0.85 12.28
CA PHE A 10 -0.98 1.02 11.58
C PHE A 10 -2.23 0.75 12.44
N MET A 11 -2.06 0.22 13.65
CA MET A 11 -3.18 -0.02 14.57
C MET A 11 -3.28 1.12 15.58
N GLY A 12 -3.84 2.25 15.16
CA GLY A 12 -4.17 3.35 16.04
C GLY A 12 -5.09 2.87 17.16
N ARG A 13 -4.64 2.99 18.40
CA ARG A 13 -5.52 2.91 19.57
C ARG A 13 -6.47 4.11 19.54
N GLY A 14 -7.63 3.90 18.96
CA GLY A 14 -8.69 4.88 18.79
C GLY A 14 -10.00 4.45 19.46
N PRO A 15 -11.08 5.20 19.32
CA PRO A 15 -12.37 5.00 19.99
C PRO A 15 -12.89 3.59 19.78
N GLY A 16 -13.64 3.06 20.75
CA GLY A 16 -14.02 1.66 20.96
C GLY A 16 -14.26 0.79 19.71
N ALA A 17 -14.03 -0.51 19.83
CA ALA A 17 -14.00 -1.48 18.71
C ALA A 17 -15.17 -1.33 17.71
N GLN A 18 -16.38 -0.98 18.16
CA GLN A 18 -17.53 -0.72 17.28
C GLN A 18 -17.36 0.52 16.38
N HIS A 19 -16.66 1.56 16.88
CA HIS A 19 -16.39 2.77 16.09
C HIS A 19 -15.41 2.48 14.97
N VAL A 20 -14.32 1.76 15.29
CA VAL A 20 -13.32 1.33 14.28
C VAL A 20 -13.96 0.42 13.23
N GLN A 21 -14.72 -0.58 13.68
CA GLN A 21 -15.42 -1.49 12.76
C GLN A 21 -16.33 -0.72 11.79
N ARG A 22 -17.11 0.25 12.29
CA ARG A 22 -18.02 1.03 11.45
C ARG A 22 -17.26 1.94 10.47
N ARG A 23 -16.14 2.54 10.89
CA ARG A 23 -15.25 3.27 9.97
C ARG A 23 -14.76 2.38 8.83
N ASN A 24 -14.33 1.18 9.16
CA ASN A 24 -13.81 0.22 8.19
C ASN A 24 -14.90 -0.24 7.22
N GLU A 25 -16.14 -0.49 7.69
CA GLU A 25 -17.27 -0.84 6.82
C GLU A 25 -17.58 0.28 5.78
N ILE A 26 -17.51 1.54 6.20
CA ILE A 26 -17.70 2.67 5.27
C ILE A 26 -16.50 2.78 4.30
N ALA A 27 -15.27 2.58 4.77
CA ALA A 27 -14.07 2.58 3.93
C ALA A 27 -14.08 1.43 2.91
N ASP A 28 -14.52 0.23 3.31
CA ASP A 28 -14.71 -0.91 2.41
C ASP A 28 -15.78 -0.61 1.33
N ALA A 29 -16.87 0.09 1.70
CA ALA A 29 -17.87 0.55 0.75
C ALA A 29 -17.28 1.53 -0.27
N VAL A 30 -16.40 2.45 0.15
CA VAL A 30 -15.69 3.36 -0.77
C VAL A 30 -14.80 2.59 -1.74
N LEU A 31 -14.00 1.63 -1.26
CA LEU A 31 -13.17 0.78 -2.12
C LEU A 31 -14.03 0.01 -3.14
N ALA A 32 -15.19 -0.52 -2.72
CA ALA A 32 -16.12 -1.20 -3.62
C ALA A 32 -16.71 -0.25 -4.68
N ILE A 33 -17.07 1.00 -4.33
CA ILE A 33 -17.51 2.00 -5.29
C ILE A 33 -16.42 2.31 -6.32
N VAL A 34 -15.16 2.45 -5.85
CA VAL A 34 -14.01 2.71 -6.74
C VAL A 34 -13.77 1.53 -7.68
N ALA A 35 -13.91 0.28 -7.19
CA ALA A 35 -13.78 -0.92 -8.01
C ALA A 35 -14.84 -0.97 -9.13
N ASP A 36 -16.10 -0.70 -8.79
CA ASP A 36 -17.25 -0.86 -9.69
C ASP A 36 -17.38 0.31 -10.68
N ARG A 37 -17.19 1.56 -10.21
CA ARG A 37 -17.56 2.78 -10.95
C ARG A 37 -16.48 3.86 -10.98
N GLY A 38 -15.32 3.58 -10.41
CA GLY A 38 -14.19 4.50 -10.36
C GLY A 38 -14.33 5.61 -9.30
N LEU A 39 -13.25 6.37 -9.15
CA LEU A 39 -13.09 7.37 -8.09
C LEU A 39 -14.10 8.53 -8.18
N ALA A 40 -14.52 8.90 -9.39
CA ALA A 40 -15.48 9.99 -9.61
C ALA A 40 -16.84 9.71 -8.97
N ALA A 41 -17.24 8.44 -8.86
CA ALA A 41 -18.50 8.02 -8.26
C ALA A 41 -18.51 8.13 -6.72
N VAL A 42 -17.38 8.36 -6.07
CA VAL A 42 -17.31 8.47 -4.61
C VAL A 42 -17.94 9.77 -4.12
N SER A 43 -18.96 9.64 -3.27
CA SER A 43 -19.59 10.72 -2.53
C SER A 43 -20.05 10.22 -1.16
N LEU A 44 -20.36 11.14 -0.23
CA LEU A 44 -20.91 10.79 1.09
C LEU A 44 -22.22 9.99 0.96
N THR A 45 -23.10 10.40 0.05
CA THR A 45 -24.39 9.75 -0.19
C THR A 45 -24.20 8.34 -0.77
N GLU A 46 -23.30 8.18 -1.73
CA GLU A 46 -23.03 6.90 -2.37
C GLU A 46 -22.35 5.91 -1.39
N ALA A 47 -21.41 6.42 -0.59
CA ALA A 47 -20.78 5.63 0.47
C ALA A 47 -21.81 5.17 1.51
N ALA A 48 -22.75 6.03 1.88
CA ALA A 48 -23.84 5.68 2.79
C ALA A 48 -24.74 4.58 2.22
N ALA A 49 -25.18 4.72 0.98
CA ALA A 49 -26.01 3.74 0.29
C ALA A 49 -25.30 2.39 0.21
N ARG A 50 -24.03 2.37 -0.18
CA ARG A 50 -23.23 1.14 -0.32
C ARG A 50 -22.94 0.47 1.02
N ALA A 51 -22.71 1.24 2.09
CA ALA A 51 -22.47 0.74 3.45
C ALA A 51 -23.76 0.37 4.21
N GLY A 52 -24.93 0.60 3.65
CA GLY A 52 -26.22 0.34 4.32
C GLY A 52 -26.45 1.23 5.55
N VAL A 53 -25.96 2.47 5.55
CA VAL A 53 -26.14 3.43 6.64
C VAL A 53 -26.76 4.75 6.15
N SER A 54 -27.23 5.60 7.08
CA SER A 54 -27.73 6.92 6.69
C SER A 54 -26.59 7.87 6.26
N PRO A 55 -26.86 8.81 5.33
CA PRO A 55 -25.88 9.85 4.97
C PRO A 55 -25.38 10.66 6.17
N GLY A 56 -26.24 10.98 7.13
CA GLY A 56 -25.88 11.68 8.36
C GLY A 56 -24.90 10.87 9.22
N ARG A 57 -24.99 9.54 9.20
CA ARG A 57 -24.02 8.67 9.89
C ARG A 57 -22.65 8.72 9.20
N VAL A 58 -22.59 8.68 7.86
CA VAL A 58 -21.33 8.83 7.13
C VAL A 58 -20.73 10.19 7.42
N GLN A 59 -21.52 11.27 7.38
CA GLN A 59 -21.05 12.62 7.65
C GLN A 59 -20.54 12.81 9.09
N HIS A 60 -21.08 12.06 10.05
CA HIS A 60 -20.57 12.05 11.43
C HIS A 60 -19.15 11.46 11.52
N TYR A 61 -18.85 10.40 10.75
CA TYR A 61 -17.52 9.78 10.72
C TYR A 61 -16.54 10.52 9.80
N PHE A 62 -17.05 11.07 8.71
CA PHE A 62 -16.30 11.68 7.62
C PHE A 62 -17.00 12.95 7.13
N PRO A 63 -16.72 14.10 7.75
CA PRO A 63 -17.34 15.39 7.37
C PRO A 63 -17.11 15.80 5.91
N ALA A 64 -16.05 15.30 5.26
CA ALA A 64 -15.72 15.64 3.89
C ALA A 64 -15.35 14.41 3.05
N LYS A 65 -15.53 14.51 1.72
CA LYS A 65 -15.12 13.47 0.76
C LYS A 65 -13.64 13.10 0.89
N GLN A 66 -12.76 14.06 1.18
CA GLN A 66 -11.34 13.83 1.38
C GLN A 66 -11.09 12.82 2.50
N GLN A 67 -11.77 12.96 3.64
CA GLN A 67 -11.65 12.03 4.78
C GLN A 67 -12.17 10.62 4.47
N LEU A 68 -13.18 10.50 3.60
CA LEU A 68 -13.59 9.20 3.06
C LEU A 68 -12.48 8.53 2.26
N LEU A 69 -11.82 9.30 1.40
CA LEU A 69 -10.71 8.79 0.58
C LEU A 69 -9.50 8.44 1.47
N GLU A 70 -9.23 9.24 2.51
CA GLU A 70 -8.21 8.92 3.52
C GLU A 70 -8.47 7.59 4.20
N ALA A 71 -9.69 7.39 4.68
CA ALA A 71 -10.07 6.13 5.30
C ALA A 71 -9.99 4.94 4.33
N ALA A 72 -10.37 5.13 3.07
CA ALA A 72 -10.25 4.10 2.04
C ALA A 72 -8.77 3.79 1.72
N PHE A 73 -7.90 4.79 1.72
CA PHE A 73 -6.45 4.60 1.57
C PHE A 73 -5.87 3.79 2.73
N GLU A 74 -6.17 4.17 3.97
CA GLU A 74 -5.75 3.43 5.18
C GLU A 74 -6.25 1.99 5.14
N ARG A 75 -7.53 1.81 4.83
CA ARG A 75 -8.14 0.49 4.75
C ARG A 75 -7.54 -0.37 3.63
N GLY A 76 -7.25 0.21 2.50
CA GLY A 76 -6.56 -0.46 1.40
C GLY A 76 -5.16 -0.95 1.80
N ASN A 77 -4.41 -0.14 2.57
CA ASN A 77 -3.10 -0.54 3.11
C ASN A 77 -3.23 -1.68 4.14
N GLU A 78 -4.24 -1.66 5.04
CA GLU A 78 -4.51 -2.76 5.97
C GLU A 78 -4.79 -4.07 5.24
N LEU A 79 -5.66 -4.03 4.23
CA LEU A 79 -6.01 -5.19 3.41
C LEU A 79 -4.80 -5.71 2.60
N SER A 80 -3.96 -4.80 2.09
CA SER A 80 -2.71 -5.14 1.42
C SER A 80 -1.75 -5.84 2.39
N SER A 81 -1.56 -5.29 3.59
CA SER A 81 -0.73 -5.90 4.63
C SER A 81 -1.23 -7.30 5.02
N ALA A 82 -2.53 -7.49 5.15
CA ALA A 82 -3.11 -8.81 5.43
C ALA A 82 -2.81 -9.83 4.30
N ARG A 83 -2.87 -9.39 3.02
CA ARG A 83 -2.52 -10.25 1.88
C ARG A 83 -1.01 -10.57 1.84
N ILE A 84 -0.15 -9.62 2.20
CA ILE A 84 1.29 -9.85 2.32
C ILE A 84 1.57 -10.92 3.39
N LEU A 85 0.99 -10.77 4.59
CA LEU A 85 1.12 -11.76 5.66
C LEU A 85 0.63 -13.15 5.25
N ALA A 86 -0.47 -13.23 4.53
CA ALA A 86 -1.00 -14.50 4.03
C ALA A 86 -0.07 -15.18 3.00
N LYS A 87 0.67 -14.40 2.21
CA LYS A 87 1.59 -14.90 1.16
C LYS A 87 2.99 -15.22 1.68
N ALA A 88 3.53 -14.38 2.56
CA ALA A 88 4.89 -14.49 3.07
C ALA A 88 5.01 -15.27 4.39
N GLY A 89 3.87 -15.66 4.98
CA GLY A 89 3.79 -16.30 6.29
C GLY A 89 3.44 -15.29 7.39
N ALA A 90 2.88 -15.80 8.49
CA ALA A 90 2.38 -14.97 9.59
C ALA A 90 3.48 -14.22 10.34
N ASP A 91 4.74 -14.68 10.26
CA ASP A 91 5.91 -14.01 10.85
C ASP A 91 6.88 -13.58 9.73
N LEU A 92 6.72 -12.33 9.29
CA LEU A 92 7.63 -11.73 8.30
C LEU A 92 9.07 -11.56 8.80
N ARG A 93 9.30 -11.67 10.13
CA ARG A 93 10.65 -11.58 10.71
C ARG A 93 11.42 -12.88 10.57
N ALA A 94 10.70 -14.01 10.53
CA ALA A 94 11.26 -15.34 10.34
C ALA A 94 11.39 -15.72 8.85
N ALA A 95 10.71 -14.99 7.96
CA ALA A 95 10.75 -15.25 6.52
C ALA A 95 12.06 -14.71 5.90
N GLU A 96 12.47 -15.33 4.79
CA GLU A 96 13.64 -14.86 4.02
C GLU A 96 13.43 -13.42 3.55
N PRO A 97 14.42 -12.50 3.75
CA PRO A 97 14.28 -11.09 3.39
C PRO A 97 13.89 -10.87 1.93
N ARG A 98 14.49 -11.63 0.99
CA ARG A 98 14.15 -11.59 -0.44
C ARG A 98 12.69 -11.96 -0.71
N LEU A 99 12.15 -12.96 -0.02
CA LEU A 99 10.76 -13.36 -0.15
C LEU A 99 9.83 -12.25 0.31
N VAL A 100 10.13 -11.63 1.46
CA VAL A 100 9.35 -10.51 2.01
C VAL A 100 9.40 -9.31 1.06
N LEU A 101 10.60 -8.88 0.64
CA LEU A 101 10.80 -7.79 -0.31
C LEU A 101 9.99 -8.01 -1.59
N THR A 102 10.11 -9.18 -2.18
CA THR A 102 9.42 -9.56 -3.42
C THR A 102 7.91 -9.55 -3.24
N THR A 103 7.41 -10.10 -2.14
CA THR A 103 5.97 -10.17 -1.85
C THR A 103 5.38 -8.77 -1.63
N VAL A 104 6.06 -7.93 -0.84
CA VAL A 104 5.62 -6.56 -0.56
C VAL A 104 5.58 -5.72 -1.84
N LEU A 105 6.64 -5.73 -2.64
CA LEU A 105 6.71 -4.94 -3.86
C LEU A 105 5.72 -5.44 -4.93
N ASN A 106 5.53 -6.75 -5.07
CA ASN A 106 4.53 -7.32 -5.99
C ASN A 106 3.08 -6.98 -5.57
N GLU A 107 2.83 -6.74 -4.30
CA GLU A 107 1.49 -6.34 -3.84
C GLU A 107 1.13 -4.91 -4.26
N LEU A 108 2.11 -4.08 -4.61
CA LEU A 108 1.86 -2.77 -5.22
C LEU A 108 1.34 -2.88 -6.67
N ILE A 109 1.62 -3.98 -7.39
CA ILE A 109 1.15 -4.17 -8.75
C ILE A 109 -0.31 -4.69 -8.72
N PRO A 110 -1.30 -3.91 -9.20
CA PRO A 110 -2.70 -4.32 -9.13
C PRO A 110 -2.98 -5.51 -10.03
N TYR A 111 -3.77 -6.49 -9.55
CA TYR A 111 -4.03 -7.76 -10.26
C TYR A 111 -5.50 -8.19 -10.26
N ASP A 112 -6.32 -7.59 -9.40
CA ASP A 112 -7.75 -7.81 -9.33
C ASP A 112 -8.50 -6.49 -9.08
N ALA A 113 -9.82 -6.52 -9.09
CA ALA A 113 -10.64 -5.32 -8.90
C ALA A 113 -10.36 -4.62 -7.56
N ALA A 114 -10.12 -5.39 -6.49
CA ALA A 114 -9.87 -4.83 -5.16
C ALA A 114 -8.50 -4.12 -5.08
N SER A 115 -7.43 -4.74 -5.59
CA SER A 115 -6.10 -4.14 -5.65
C SER A 115 -6.06 -2.94 -6.62
N GLN A 116 -6.81 -3.00 -7.74
CA GLN A 116 -6.98 -1.85 -8.63
C GLN A 116 -7.68 -0.67 -7.95
N ALA A 117 -8.76 -0.93 -7.17
CA ALA A 117 -9.47 0.11 -6.43
C ALA A 117 -8.56 0.77 -5.40
N HIS A 118 -7.84 -0.02 -4.61
CA HIS A 118 -6.86 0.49 -3.65
C HIS A 118 -5.79 1.36 -4.34
N MET A 119 -5.21 0.88 -5.45
CA MET A 119 -4.20 1.63 -6.18
C MET A 119 -4.75 2.93 -6.80
N ARG A 120 -6.00 2.96 -7.30
CA ARG A 120 -6.65 4.19 -7.76
C ARG A 120 -6.82 5.21 -6.63
N VAL A 121 -7.23 4.76 -5.43
CA VAL A 121 -7.29 5.63 -4.24
C VAL A 121 -5.89 6.15 -3.88
N ARG A 122 -4.87 5.30 -3.88
CA ARG A 122 -3.48 5.67 -3.62
C ARG A 122 -2.98 6.75 -4.60
N GLN A 123 -3.21 6.57 -5.91
CA GLN A 123 -2.83 7.56 -6.92
C GLN A 123 -3.57 8.90 -6.75
N SER A 124 -4.83 8.88 -6.31
CA SER A 124 -5.55 10.12 -6.02
C SER A 124 -4.96 10.87 -4.83
N PHE A 125 -4.44 10.14 -3.84
CA PHE A 125 -3.73 10.74 -2.70
C PHE A 125 -2.42 11.41 -3.11
N HIS A 126 -1.65 10.78 -4.01
CA HIS A 126 -0.47 11.42 -4.59
C HIS A 126 -0.82 12.71 -5.32
N ALA A 127 -1.89 12.70 -6.12
CA ALA A 127 -2.34 13.91 -6.81
C ALA A 127 -2.77 15.02 -5.85
N LEU A 128 -3.47 14.68 -4.76
CA LEU A 128 -3.86 15.64 -3.73
C LEU A 128 -2.66 16.22 -3.00
N ALA A 129 -1.64 15.42 -2.73
CA ALA A 129 -0.41 15.86 -2.06
C ALA A 129 0.36 16.94 -2.84
N LEU A 130 0.17 17.03 -4.16
CA LEU A 130 0.78 18.10 -4.97
C LEU A 130 0.23 19.49 -4.64
N ALA A 131 -0.95 19.57 -4.03
CA ALA A 131 -1.62 20.82 -3.70
C ALA A 131 -1.91 20.99 -2.19
N ASP A 132 -1.68 19.98 -1.37
CA ASP A 132 -1.99 19.96 0.06
C ASP A 132 -0.78 19.48 0.86
N GLU A 133 -0.15 20.42 1.59
CA GLU A 133 1.06 20.15 2.38
C GLU A 133 0.81 19.17 3.54
N GLN A 134 -0.38 19.11 4.12
CA GLN A 134 -0.68 18.17 5.20
C GLN A 134 -0.70 16.73 4.67
N ILE A 135 -1.31 16.53 3.50
CA ILE A 135 -1.30 15.23 2.81
C ILE A 135 0.14 14.88 2.38
N ALA A 136 0.88 15.84 1.82
CA ALA A 136 2.27 15.64 1.42
C ALA A 136 3.16 15.23 2.60
N ALA A 137 3.04 15.90 3.75
CA ALA A 137 3.79 15.58 4.96
C ALA A 137 3.49 14.15 5.45
N ARG A 138 2.22 13.74 5.41
CA ARG A 138 1.80 12.39 5.78
C ARG A 138 2.35 11.34 4.83
N LEU A 139 2.29 11.57 3.52
CA LEU A 139 2.86 10.66 2.53
C LEU A 139 4.39 10.55 2.70
N ARG A 140 5.11 11.65 2.93
CA ARG A 140 6.56 11.60 3.22
C ARG A 140 6.87 10.68 4.39
N GLN A 141 6.18 10.82 5.52
CA GLN A 141 6.37 9.93 6.68
C GLN A 141 6.11 8.45 6.35
N LEU A 142 5.06 8.17 5.57
CA LEU A 142 4.73 6.83 5.13
C LEU A 142 5.83 6.25 4.24
N TYR A 143 6.32 7.03 3.26
CA TYR A 143 7.39 6.61 2.36
C TYR A 143 8.72 6.45 3.07
N ASP A 144 9.07 7.33 4.01
CA ASP A 144 10.28 7.22 4.82
C ASP A 144 10.29 5.90 5.63
N ALA A 145 9.15 5.53 6.20
CA ALA A 145 9.01 4.25 6.88
C ALA A 145 9.13 3.07 5.91
N PHE A 146 8.42 3.13 4.79
CA PHE A 146 8.42 2.07 3.79
C PHE A 146 9.81 1.85 3.14
N HIS A 147 10.52 2.94 2.81
CA HIS A 147 11.88 2.85 2.29
C HIS A 147 12.84 2.27 3.32
N ARG A 148 12.73 2.63 4.62
CA ARG A 148 13.53 2.02 5.69
C ARG A 148 13.29 0.51 5.77
N ASP A 149 12.03 0.08 5.79
CA ASP A 149 11.70 -1.34 5.88
C ASP A 149 12.28 -2.14 4.69
N MET A 150 12.18 -1.60 3.47
CA MET A 150 12.77 -2.24 2.28
C MET A 150 14.29 -2.23 2.31
N THR A 151 14.89 -1.15 2.81
CA THR A 151 16.35 -1.03 3.01
C THR A 151 16.84 -2.07 4.01
N ASP A 152 16.13 -2.26 5.14
CA ASP A 152 16.51 -3.23 6.17
C ASP A 152 16.48 -4.68 5.64
N LEU A 153 15.51 -5.01 4.77
CA LEU A 153 15.47 -6.31 4.10
C LEU A 153 16.68 -6.52 3.20
N LEU A 154 17.03 -5.52 2.39
CA LEU A 154 18.22 -5.60 1.54
C LEU A 154 19.52 -5.62 2.34
N HIS A 155 19.62 -4.90 3.47
CA HIS A 155 20.78 -5.00 4.37
C HIS A 155 20.91 -6.39 4.99
N ALA A 156 19.81 -7.04 5.35
CA ALA A 156 19.84 -8.40 5.86
C ALA A 156 20.42 -9.39 4.81
N ASP A 157 19.96 -9.27 3.54
CA ASP A 157 20.50 -10.09 2.45
C ASP A 157 21.95 -9.74 2.09
N GLN A 158 22.35 -8.46 2.20
CA GLN A 158 23.75 -8.04 2.01
C GLN A 158 24.67 -8.66 3.07
N ASN A 159 24.26 -8.62 4.34
CA ASN A 159 25.00 -9.20 5.44
C ASN A 159 25.13 -10.73 5.33
N ALA A 160 24.15 -11.37 4.70
CA ALA A 160 24.16 -12.81 4.39
C ALA A 160 25.00 -13.14 3.13
N GLY A 161 25.53 -12.15 2.42
CA GLY A 161 26.32 -12.33 1.20
C GLY A 161 25.49 -12.68 -0.05
N HIS A 162 24.19 -12.45 -0.03
CA HIS A 162 23.29 -12.80 -1.14
C HIS A 162 23.28 -11.73 -2.24
N LEU A 163 23.61 -10.47 -1.92
CA LEU A 163 23.58 -9.38 -2.90
C LEU A 163 24.88 -9.33 -3.71
N THR A 164 24.77 -8.84 -4.93
CA THR A 164 25.92 -8.54 -5.79
C THR A 164 26.85 -7.52 -5.08
N PRO A 165 28.19 -7.75 -5.09
CA PRO A 165 29.13 -6.80 -4.49
C PRO A 165 28.96 -5.38 -5.01
N GLY A 166 28.96 -4.40 -4.10
CA GLY A 166 28.77 -2.99 -4.43
C GLY A 166 27.31 -2.52 -4.54
N THR A 167 26.34 -3.41 -4.29
CA THR A 167 24.92 -3.03 -4.16
C THR A 167 24.74 -2.10 -2.96
N ASP A 168 24.10 -0.94 -3.19
CA ASP A 168 23.68 0.01 -2.15
C ASP A 168 22.21 -0.27 -1.77
N PRO A 169 21.92 -0.87 -0.59
CA PRO A 169 20.58 -1.24 -0.18
C PRO A 169 19.60 -0.07 -0.16
N HIS A 170 20.00 1.10 0.34
CA HIS A 170 19.13 2.26 0.44
C HIS A 170 18.71 2.78 -0.93
N ARG A 171 19.68 2.98 -1.82
CA ARG A 171 19.42 3.43 -3.19
C ARG A 171 18.51 2.46 -3.93
N HIS A 172 18.74 1.15 -3.81
CA HIS A 172 17.94 0.15 -4.51
C HIS A 172 16.55 -0.01 -3.92
N ALA A 173 16.38 0.15 -2.60
CA ALA A 173 15.05 0.18 -1.98
C ALA A 173 14.18 1.29 -2.57
N ILE A 174 14.70 2.52 -2.64
CA ILE A 174 14.00 3.66 -3.25
C ILE A 174 13.69 3.38 -4.73
N SER A 175 14.66 2.88 -5.48
CA SER A 175 14.50 2.61 -6.92
C SER A 175 13.45 1.53 -7.20
N LEU A 176 13.42 0.45 -6.40
CA LEU A 176 12.44 -0.64 -6.55
C LEU A 176 11.03 -0.20 -6.19
N VAL A 177 10.87 0.60 -5.12
CA VAL A 177 9.56 1.18 -4.75
C VAL A 177 9.06 2.09 -5.86
N ALA A 178 9.88 3.00 -6.36
CA ALA A 178 9.53 3.90 -7.46
C ALA A 178 9.17 3.13 -8.75
N LEU A 179 9.92 2.06 -9.08
CA LEU A 179 9.62 1.18 -10.20
C LEU A 179 8.26 0.50 -10.03
N ALA A 180 8.00 -0.10 -8.86
CA ALA A 180 6.74 -0.79 -8.60
C ALA A 180 5.54 0.17 -8.72
N GLU A 181 5.64 1.39 -8.21
CA GLU A 181 4.58 2.40 -8.30
C GLU A 181 4.37 2.92 -9.73
N GLY A 182 5.45 3.16 -10.47
CA GLY A 182 5.37 3.53 -11.88
C GLY A 182 4.72 2.44 -12.73
N LEU A 183 5.09 1.16 -12.49
CA LEU A 183 4.47 0.02 -13.15
C LEU A 183 2.99 -0.13 -12.76
N ALA A 184 2.64 0.08 -11.48
CA ALA A 184 1.27 0.05 -11.02
C ALA A 184 0.40 1.11 -11.72
N ALA A 185 0.90 2.33 -11.85
CA ALA A 185 0.21 3.39 -12.60
C ALA A 185 0.00 3.00 -14.08
N ASN A 186 1.02 2.42 -14.72
CA ASN A 186 0.94 1.94 -16.11
C ASN A 186 -0.10 0.82 -16.28
N VAL A 187 -0.23 -0.08 -15.29
CA VAL A 187 -1.28 -1.11 -15.29
C VAL A 187 -2.66 -0.47 -15.20
N LEU A 188 -2.87 0.51 -14.32
CA LEU A 188 -4.16 1.17 -14.14
C LEU A 188 -4.67 1.89 -15.40
N ILE A 189 -3.77 2.43 -16.21
CA ILE A 189 -4.11 3.15 -17.47
C ILE A 189 -3.98 2.27 -18.72
N GLY A 190 -3.67 0.98 -18.56
CA GLY A 190 -3.63 0.02 -19.66
C GLY A 190 -2.38 0.08 -20.55
N VAL A 191 -1.32 0.77 -20.12
CA VAL A 191 -0.02 0.80 -20.83
C VAL A 191 0.68 -0.55 -20.78
N THR A 192 0.52 -1.28 -19.67
CA THR A 192 1.06 -2.63 -19.51
C THR A 192 0.07 -3.53 -18.78
N THR A 193 0.26 -4.85 -18.88
CA THR A 193 -0.52 -5.82 -18.11
C THR A 193 0.07 -6.04 -16.72
N SER A 194 -0.75 -6.45 -15.75
CA SER A 194 -0.28 -6.82 -14.40
C SER A 194 0.81 -7.90 -14.44
N GLN A 195 0.69 -8.85 -15.38
CA GLN A 195 1.68 -9.92 -15.54
C GLN A 195 3.02 -9.37 -16.02
N ALA A 196 3.04 -8.53 -17.07
CA ALA A 196 4.27 -7.93 -17.58
C ALA A 196 4.91 -7.00 -16.53
N ALA A 197 4.11 -6.19 -15.84
CA ALA A 197 4.61 -5.32 -14.78
C ALA A 197 5.33 -6.11 -13.67
N ARG A 198 4.74 -7.23 -13.23
CA ARG A 198 5.37 -8.13 -12.25
C ARG A 198 6.66 -8.74 -12.77
N GLN A 199 6.70 -9.15 -14.04
CA GLN A 199 7.92 -9.69 -14.63
C GLN A 199 9.06 -8.67 -14.65
N TYR A 200 8.78 -7.41 -15.02
CA TYR A 200 9.77 -6.33 -14.97
C TYR A 200 10.28 -6.08 -13.54
N LEU A 201 9.37 -6.04 -12.56
CA LEU A 201 9.74 -5.85 -11.17
C LEU A 201 10.59 -7.02 -10.64
N LEU A 202 10.20 -8.27 -10.92
CA LEU A 202 10.95 -9.46 -10.52
C LEU A 202 12.34 -9.52 -11.17
N ALA A 203 12.47 -9.12 -12.43
CA ALA A 203 13.77 -9.01 -13.10
C ALA A 203 14.66 -7.98 -12.41
N ALA A 204 14.13 -6.79 -12.10
CA ALA A 204 14.88 -5.75 -11.40
C ALA A 204 15.32 -6.18 -10.00
N ILE A 205 14.49 -6.94 -9.28
CA ILE A 205 14.87 -7.53 -7.99
C ILE A 205 15.97 -8.57 -8.21
N ALA A 206 15.82 -9.48 -9.18
CA ALA A 206 16.77 -10.55 -9.42
C ALA A 206 18.17 -10.03 -9.78
N ASP A 207 18.27 -8.90 -10.49
CA ASP A 207 19.54 -8.28 -10.86
C ASP A 207 20.40 -7.80 -9.66
N LEU A 208 19.77 -7.64 -8.48
CA LEU A 208 20.48 -7.27 -7.25
C LEU A 208 21.19 -8.46 -6.57
N TYR A 209 20.81 -9.70 -6.93
CA TYR A 209 21.30 -10.89 -6.27
C TYR A 209 22.39 -11.56 -7.09
N SER A 210 23.44 -12.00 -6.41
CA SER A 210 24.51 -12.78 -7.03
C SER A 210 23.92 -14.05 -7.67
N ARG A 211 24.36 -14.36 -8.88
CA ARG A 211 24.02 -15.65 -9.49
C ARG A 211 24.73 -16.73 -8.67
N ALA A 212 23.96 -17.66 -8.11
CA ALA A 212 24.50 -18.85 -7.47
C ALA A 212 25.26 -19.73 -8.47
#